data_5136821c8ed01586ad02d1d22a79f658
#
_entry.id   5136821c8ed01586ad02d1d22a79f658
#
_cell.length_a   1.000
_cell.length_b   1.000
_cell.length_c   1.000
_cell.angle_alpha   90.00
_cell.angle_beta   90.00
_cell.angle_gamma   90.00
#
_symmetry.space_group_name_H-M   'P 1'
#
loop_
_entity.id
_entity.type
_entity.pdbx_description
1 polymer ?
#
loop_
_entity_poly.entity_id
_entity_poly.type
_entity_poly.pdbx_seq_one_letter_code
_entity_poly.pdbx_strand_id
1 'polypeptide(L)'
;MRNSLLIIIPIFFSLFSSCEKNQFNAETPSYLHISGIDLQVNSTQGSDSQKITDAWVTMDGTFLGAFELPCTVPILADGAHEFSIYAGIKANGISATRIRYPFYDKCKLFQGTDSLSSSFANQTITLYKDSTISINGTTEYKENTSFIFIENFEDAGVILEASSDSDTVLSKINTDSLVFEGYGSGVIALDTVHDFFEIMNTEFVSFGSIYNQTLLELDYKCDHSFKIGVVVKSAETGSINRYESLHIDSTSVWNKIYVHMTNQVNLGSSEDEFGIFIGMQKRQDVENATFYFDNIKWLHEE
;
A
#
# COMPACT_ATOMS: atom_id res chain seq x y z
N MET A 1 56.25 31.96 -63.37
CA MET A 1 56.07 31.25 -62.07
C MET A 1 56.00 32.32 -61.00
N ARG A 2 54.79 32.66 -60.60
CA ARG A 2 54.45 33.47 -59.40
C ARG A 2 53.02 33.92 -59.54
N ASN A 3 52.12 33.28 -58.84
CA ASN A 3 50.79 33.79 -58.40
C ASN A 3 49.85 32.64 -58.07
N SER A 4 50.22 31.77 -57.08
CA SER A 4 49.29 30.72 -56.59
C SER A 4 49.31 30.63 -55.06
N LEU A 5 49.62 31.74 -54.36
CA LEU A 5 49.73 31.64 -52.88
C LEU A 5 48.87 32.66 -52.13
N LEU A 6 47.75 33.14 -52.67
CA LEU A 6 46.96 34.20 -52.02
C LEU A 6 45.43 33.88 -51.86
N ILE A 7 45.00 32.69 -52.17
CA ILE A 7 43.54 32.32 -52.09
C ILE A 7 43.16 31.39 -50.92
N ILE A 8 44.11 30.88 -50.14
CA ILE A 8 43.82 29.85 -49.10
C ILE A 8 43.56 30.47 -47.71
N ILE A 9 43.96 31.74 -47.46
CA ILE A 9 43.86 32.38 -46.15
C ILE A 9 42.41 32.83 -45.73
N PRO A 10 41.51 33.28 -46.62
CA PRO A 10 40.20 33.74 -46.18
C PRO A 10 39.18 32.59 -45.84
N ILE A 11 39.43 31.35 -46.27
CA ILE A 11 38.48 30.23 -46.03
C ILE A 11 38.61 29.66 -44.63
N PHE A 12 39.73 29.84 -43.96
CA PHE A 12 39.92 29.29 -42.59
C PHE A 12 39.34 30.18 -41.48
N PHE A 13 38.91 31.42 -41.78
CA PHE A 13 38.38 32.35 -40.78
C PHE A 13 36.85 32.30 -40.67
N SER A 14 36.14 31.58 -41.54
CA SER A 14 34.67 31.48 -41.53
C SER A 14 34.12 30.25 -40.73
N LEU A 15 34.97 29.47 -40.07
CA LEU A 15 34.54 28.28 -39.31
C LEU A 15 34.39 28.53 -37.80
N PHE A 16 34.57 29.76 -37.32
CA PHE A 16 34.45 30.08 -35.89
C PHE A 16 33.17 30.83 -35.49
N SER A 17 32.21 30.99 -36.39
CA SER A 17 30.94 31.65 -36.04
C SER A 17 29.78 30.66 -36.03
N SER A 18 29.88 29.61 -35.18
CA SER A 18 28.70 28.79 -34.88
C SER A 18 28.83 28.23 -33.46
N CYS A 19 28.62 29.10 -32.53
CA CYS A 19 28.05 28.74 -31.23
C CYS A 19 27.23 29.95 -30.80
N GLU A 20 26.07 30.16 -31.42
CA GLU A 20 24.99 30.80 -30.69
C GLU A 20 24.71 29.90 -29.51
N LYS A 21 25.19 30.33 -28.35
CA LYS A 21 24.73 29.85 -27.06
C LYS A 21 23.25 30.22 -27.02
N ASN A 22 22.38 29.35 -27.55
CA ASN A 22 20.97 29.38 -27.18
C ASN A 22 20.97 29.37 -25.66
N GLN A 23 20.83 30.54 -25.07
CA GLN A 23 20.42 30.64 -23.68
C GLN A 23 19.02 30.03 -23.65
N PHE A 24 18.96 28.71 -23.47
CA PHE A 24 17.78 28.11 -22.94
C PHE A 24 17.59 28.83 -21.62
N ASN A 25 16.65 29.75 -21.56
CA ASN A 25 16.10 30.22 -20.32
C ASN A 25 15.41 29.01 -19.71
N ALA A 26 16.18 28.20 -18.99
CA ALA A 26 15.62 27.10 -18.22
C ALA A 26 14.62 27.74 -17.25
N GLU A 27 13.36 27.35 -17.37
CA GLU A 27 12.35 27.83 -16.44
C GLU A 27 12.76 27.37 -15.04
N THR A 28 12.75 28.28 -14.08
CA THR A 28 13.05 27.97 -12.69
C THR A 28 11.84 27.24 -12.08
N PRO A 29 12.00 26.02 -11.59
CA PRO A 29 10.88 25.28 -10.98
C PRO A 29 10.48 25.85 -9.63
N SER A 30 9.25 25.60 -9.26
CA SER A 30 8.76 25.59 -7.87
C SER A 30 8.88 24.18 -7.33
N TYR A 31 8.88 24.00 -6.01
CA TYR A 31 9.02 22.68 -5.40
C TYR A 31 7.85 22.41 -4.44
N LEU A 32 7.22 21.27 -4.58
CA LEU A 32 6.23 20.77 -3.63
C LEU A 32 6.86 19.64 -2.81
N HIS A 33 7.08 19.88 -1.53
CA HIS A 33 7.54 18.87 -0.59
C HIS A 33 6.34 18.24 0.13
N ILE A 34 6.23 16.91 0.04
CA ILE A 34 5.20 16.12 0.73
C ILE A 34 5.90 15.29 1.79
N SER A 35 5.67 15.61 3.06
CA SER A 35 6.35 14.97 4.20
C SER A 35 5.80 13.59 4.53
N GLY A 36 4.49 13.36 4.33
CA GLY A 36 3.82 12.10 4.61
C GLY A 36 2.32 12.21 4.39
N ILE A 37 1.66 11.06 4.46
CA ILE A 37 0.21 10.90 4.43
C ILE A 37 -0.17 9.95 5.56
N ASP A 38 -1.06 10.39 6.45
CA ASP A 38 -1.56 9.61 7.57
C ASP A 38 -2.99 9.12 7.30
N LEU A 39 -3.30 7.91 7.78
CA LEU A 39 -4.65 7.37 7.75
C LEU A 39 -5.44 7.90 8.96
N GLN A 40 -6.66 8.33 8.74
CA GLN A 40 -7.63 8.61 9.79
C GLN A 40 -8.76 7.58 9.72
N VAL A 41 -9.13 7.04 10.86
CA VAL A 41 -10.18 6.02 10.99
C VAL A 41 -11.24 6.48 11.98
N ASN A 42 -12.45 5.96 11.82
CA ASN A 42 -13.48 6.06 12.84
C ASN A 42 -13.49 4.80 13.71
N SER A 43 -14.30 4.80 14.77
CA SER A 43 -14.36 3.72 15.77
C SER A 43 -14.81 2.35 15.22
N THR A 44 -15.33 2.27 14.00
CA THR A 44 -15.80 1.01 13.37
C THR A 44 -14.80 0.48 12.33
N GLN A 45 -13.69 1.16 12.09
CA GLN A 45 -12.71 0.82 11.07
C GLN A 45 -11.41 0.23 11.63
N GLY A 46 -11.38 -0.01 12.96
CA GLY A 46 -10.19 -0.55 13.66
C GLY A 46 -9.05 0.46 13.76
N SER A 47 -7.82 -0.04 13.75
CA SER A 47 -6.59 0.76 13.88
C SER A 47 -6.33 1.66 12.66
N ASP A 48 -5.62 2.77 12.89
CA ASP A 48 -5.05 3.65 11.86
C ASP A 48 -3.64 3.19 11.40
N SER A 49 -3.19 2.02 11.83
CA SER A 49 -1.94 1.41 11.34
C SER A 49 -1.93 1.38 9.83
N GLN A 50 -0.90 1.98 9.23
CA GLN A 50 -0.78 2.13 7.79
C GLN A 50 0.67 1.99 7.32
N LYS A 51 0.87 1.68 6.04
CA LYS A 51 2.16 1.68 5.35
C LYS A 51 2.01 2.35 4.00
N ILE A 52 1.58 3.63 4.03
CA ILE A 52 1.50 4.48 2.85
C ILE A 52 2.93 4.87 2.47
N THR A 53 3.34 4.46 1.28
CA THR A 53 4.72 4.64 0.81
C THR A 53 4.85 5.66 -0.30
N ASP A 54 3.75 6.01 -0.96
CA ASP A 54 3.77 6.83 -2.16
C ASP A 54 2.66 7.88 -2.17
N ALA A 55 2.96 9.04 -2.75
CA ALA A 55 1.99 10.06 -3.11
C ALA A 55 1.75 10.07 -4.64
N TRP A 56 0.51 9.88 -5.05
CA TRP A 56 0.07 10.00 -6.44
C TRP A 56 -0.46 11.39 -6.68
N VAL A 57 0.33 12.23 -7.37
CA VAL A 57 0.13 13.67 -7.47
C VAL A 57 -0.48 14.05 -8.81
N THR A 58 -1.57 14.80 -8.77
CA THR A 58 -2.22 15.43 -9.94
C THR A 58 -2.31 16.94 -9.70
N MET A 59 -1.97 17.73 -10.71
CA MET A 59 -2.09 19.20 -10.70
C MET A 59 -2.92 19.65 -11.90
N ASP A 60 -3.93 20.46 -11.66
CA ASP A 60 -4.86 20.97 -12.70
C ASP A 60 -5.42 19.86 -13.61
N GLY A 61 -5.75 18.71 -13.01
CA GLY A 61 -6.24 17.52 -13.72
C GLY A 61 -5.16 16.70 -14.44
N THR A 62 -3.89 17.15 -14.46
CA THR A 62 -2.77 16.44 -15.10
C THR A 62 -2.01 15.61 -14.07
N PHE A 63 -1.87 14.30 -14.32
CA PHE A 63 -1.08 13.43 -13.48
C PHE A 63 0.42 13.72 -13.62
N LEU A 64 1.06 14.12 -12.52
CA LEU A 64 2.49 14.43 -12.47
C LEU A 64 3.35 13.20 -12.22
N GLY A 65 2.85 12.26 -11.41
CA GLY A 65 3.61 11.05 -11.08
C GLY A 65 3.21 10.44 -9.74
N ALA A 66 3.81 9.27 -9.45
CA ALA A 66 3.81 8.61 -8.15
C ALA A 66 5.20 8.76 -7.54
N PHE A 67 5.28 9.36 -6.36
CA PHE A 67 6.53 9.73 -5.69
C PHE A 67 6.63 9.02 -4.35
N GLU A 68 7.76 8.40 -4.06
CA GLU A 68 8.00 7.73 -2.77
C GLU A 68 8.18 8.76 -1.66
N LEU A 69 7.41 8.62 -0.59
CA LEU A 69 7.37 9.53 0.55
C LEU A 69 8.56 9.31 1.51
N PRO A 70 9.12 10.39 2.13
CA PRO A 70 8.86 11.79 1.81
C PRO A 70 9.46 12.19 0.47
N CYS A 71 8.83 13.12 -0.25
CA CYS A 71 9.30 13.51 -1.58
C CYS A 71 9.29 15.03 -1.79
N THR A 72 10.08 15.46 -2.79
CA THR A 72 10.05 16.84 -3.28
C THR A 72 9.88 16.81 -4.80
N VAL A 73 8.75 17.32 -5.26
CA VAL A 73 8.35 17.30 -6.68
C VAL A 73 8.71 18.65 -7.30
N PRO A 74 9.61 18.69 -8.30
CA PRO A 74 9.85 19.90 -9.07
C PRO A 74 8.69 20.15 -10.05
N ILE A 75 8.20 21.39 -10.09
CA ILE A 75 7.03 21.78 -10.89
C ILE A 75 7.36 23.04 -11.66
N LEU A 76 7.28 23.02 -13.01
CA LEU A 76 7.49 24.16 -13.87
C LEU A 76 6.22 25.02 -13.96
N ALA A 77 5.80 25.55 -12.80
CA ALA A 77 4.65 26.43 -12.68
C ALA A 77 4.83 27.41 -11.53
N ASP A 78 4.09 28.52 -11.55
CA ASP A 78 3.96 29.48 -10.46
C ASP A 78 2.51 29.97 -10.36
N GLY A 79 2.14 30.51 -9.19
CA GLY A 79 0.77 30.93 -8.91
C GLY A 79 -0.08 29.83 -8.28
N ALA A 80 -1.39 30.05 -8.29
CA ALA A 80 -2.37 29.17 -7.66
C ALA A 80 -2.74 28.02 -8.58
N HIS A 81 -2.54 26.79 -8.13
CA HIS A 81 -2.84 25.56 -8.86
C HIS A 81 -3.67 24.60 -7.99
N GLU A 82 -4.49 23.80 -8.66
CA GLU A 82 -5.36 22.82 -8.01
C GLU A 82 -4.65 21.47 -7.90
N PHE A 83 -4.53 20.95 -6.68
CA PHE A 83 -3.87 19.67 -6.42
C PHE A 83 -4.84 18.59 -5.96
N SER A 84 -4.63 17.38 -6.46
CA SER A 84 -5.23 16.16 -5.93
C SER A 84 -4.13 15.15 -5.64
N ILE A 85 -4.05 14.69 -4.39
CA ILE A 85 -3.07 13.71 -3.96
C ILE A 85 -3.79 12.49 -3.42
N TYR A 86 -3.32 11.32 -3.79
CA TYR A 86 -3.86 10.04 -3.33
C TYR A 86 -2.75 9.20 -2.72
N ALA A 87 -3.10 8.49 -1.66
CA ALA A 87 -2.20 7.58 -0.99
C ALA A 87 -1.89 6.35 -1.84
N GLY A 88 -0.62 6.01 -1.96
CA GLY A 88 -0.12 4.83 -2.66
C GLY A 88 0.55 3.86 -1.71
N ILE A 89 0.44 2.58 -2.05
CA ILE A 89 1.02 1.46 -1.31
C ILE A 89 1.83 0.56 -2.24
N LYS A 90 2.64 -0.31 -1.65
CA LYS A 90 3.28 -1.44 -2.34
C LYS A 90 2.41 -2.68 -2.14
N ALA A 91 1.57 -3.01 -3.12
CA ALA A 91 0.71 -4.18 -3.05
C ALA A 91 1.56 -5.46 -2.94
N ASN A 92 1.14 -6.41 -2.11
CA ASN A 92 1.84 -7.64 -1.82
C ASN A 92 3.28 -7.43 -1.29
N GLY A 93 3.59 -6.24 -0.75
CA GLY A 93 4.93 -5.89 -0.28
C GLY A 93 5.98 -5.73 -1.40
N ILE A 94 5.58 -5.80 -2.66
CA ILE A 94 6.49 -5.78 -3.81
C ILE A 94 6.76 -4.36 -4.26
N SER A 95 8.01 -3.91 -4.22
CA SER A 95 8.41 -2.53 -4.56
C SER A 95 8.03 -2.10 -5.98
N ALA A 96 7.95 -3.03 -6.93
CA ALA A 96 7.54 -2.76 -8.31
C ALA A 96 6.02 -2.64 -8.47
N THR A 97 5.23 -3.11 -7.51
CA THR A 97 3.76 -3.11 -7.57
C THR A 97 3.21 -1.95 -6.75
N ARG A 98 3.56 -0.73 -7.18
CA ARG A 98 3.03 0.51 -6.61
C ARG A 98 1.65 0.78 -7.18
N ILE A 99 0.66 0.90 -6.31
CA ILE A 99 -0.71 1.23 -6.69
C ILE A 99 -1.24 2.35 -5.82
N ARG A 100 -2.13 3.16 -6.39
CA ARG A 100 -3.02 3.98 -5.58
C ARG A 100 -3.91 3.04 -4.78
N TYR A 101 -3.98 3.22 -3.46
CA TYR A 101 -4.77 2.30 -2.65
C TYR A 101 -6.27 2.46 -2.95
N PRO A 102 -6.98 1.38 -3.36
CA PRO A 102 -8.33 1.51 -3.88
C PRO A 102 -9.35 1.92 -2.81
N PHE A 103 -9.10 1.60 -1.54
CA PHE A 103 -10.01 1.85 -0.43
C PHE A 103 -9.81 3.20 0.26
N TYR A 104 -8.74 3.96 -0.06
CA TYR A 104 -8.54 5.29 0.50
C TYR A 104 -9.12 6.38 -0.40
N ASP A 105 -9.67 7.40 0.23
CA ASP A 105 -10.14 8.60 -0.45
C ASP A 105 -8.97 9.52 -0.84
N LYS A 106 -9.28 10.58 -1.55
CA LYS A 106 -8.34 11.64 -1.86
C LYS A 106 -7.86 12.31 -0.59
N CYS A 107 -6.55 12.61 -0.49
CA CYS A 107 -5.98 13.22 0.72
C CYS A 107 -6.53 14.63 0.98
N LYS A 108 -6.79 14.93 2.24
CA LYS A 108 -6.82 16.31 2.75
C LYS A 108 -5.39 16.79 2.95
N LEU A 109 -5.07 17.98 2.44
CA LEU A 109 -3.74 18.56 2.49
C LEU A 109 -3.66 19.65 3.54
N PHE A 110 -2.50 19.72 4.20
CA PHE A 110 -2.22 20.70 5.23
C PHE A 110 -0.88 21.39 4.96
N GLN A 111 -0.83 22.68 5.20
CA GLN A 111 0.41 23.46 5.24
C GLN A 111 0.68 23.87 6.68
N GLY A 112 1.62 23.20 7.35
CA GLY A 112 1.76 23.29 8.80
C GLY A 112 0.53 22.70 9.50
N THR A 113 -0.17 23.52 10.32
CA THR A 113 -1.42 23.16 11.00
C THR A 113 -2.67 23.56 10.21
N ASP A 114 -2.51 24.35 9.15
CA ASP A 114 -3.62 24.92 8.40
C ASP A 114 -4.10 23.97 7.32
N SER A 115 -5.37 23.57 7.38
CA SER A 115 -6.01 22.80 6.32
C SER A 115 -6.17 23.66 5.07
N LEU A 116 -5.72 23.16 3.92
CA LEU A 116 -5.87 23.85 2.63
C LEU A 116 -7.31 23.75 2.08
N SER A 117 -8.12 22.85 2.65
CA SER A 117 -9.56 22.76 2.36
C SER A 117 -10.30 22.09 3.51
N SER A 118 -11.56 22.45 3.71
CA SER A 118 -12.46 21.80 4.68
C SER A 118 -13.04 20.47 4.17
N SER A 119 -12.77 20.09 2.92
CA SER A 119 -13.32 18.90 2.27
C SER A 119 -12.26 18.23 1.41
N PHE A 120 -12.52 16.98 0.97
CA PHE A 120 -11.72 16.27 -0.03
C PHE A 120 -11.85 16.85 -1.46
N ALA A 121 -12.48 18.04 -1.60
CA ALA A 121 -12.49 18.78 -2.85
C ALA A 121 -11.08 19.16 -3.29
N ASN A 122 -10.95 19.63 -4.49
CA ASN A 122 -9.67 20.09 -5.02
C ASN A 122 -9.09 21.20 -4.14
N GLN A 123 -7.81 21.10 -3.86
CA GLN A 123 -7.13 21.95 -2.90
C GLN A 123 -6.13 22.83 -3.63
N THR A 124 -6.25 24.14 -3.42
CA THR A 124 -5.39 25.13 -4.10
C THR A 124 -4.11 25.35 -3.32
N ILE A 125 -2.98 25.16 -3.99
CA ILE A 125 -1.64 25.49 -3.47
C ILE A 125 -1.06 26.60 -4.35
N THR A 126 -0.55 27.67 -3.72
CA THR A 126 0.14 28.72 -4.44
C THR A 126 1.63 28.42 -4.50
N LEU A 127 2.13 28.18 -5.70
CA LEU A 127 3.52 27.91 -6.00
C LEU A 127 4.28 29.21 -6.23
N TYR A 128 5.56 29.22 -5.88
CA TYR A 128 6.47 30.34 -6.13
C TYR A 128 7.78 29.80 -6.72
N LYS A 129 8.25 30.41 -7.79
CA LYS A 129 9.52 30.03 -8.43
C LYS A 129 10.67 30.04 -7.42
N ASP A 130 11.54 29.05 -7.54
CA ASP A 130 12.71 28.87 -6.65
C ASP A 130 12.37 28.71 -5.16
N SER A 131 11.14 28.30 -4.84
CA SER A 131 10.67 28.13 -3.48
C SER A 131 10.07 26.74 -3.27
N THR A 132 10.19 26.24 -2.05
CA THR A 132 9.59 24.96 -1.62
C THR A 132 8.36 25.22 -0.76
N ILE A 133 7.24 24.66 -1.18
CA ILE A 133 6.03 24.60 -0.34
C ILE A 133 5.99 23.22 0.30
N SER A 134 5.94 23.16 1.62
CA SER A 134 5.86 21.90 2.38
C SER A 134 4.43 21.65 2.82
N ILE A 135 3.96 20.43 2.53
CA ILE A 135 2.64 19.94 2.91
C ILE A 135 2.73 18.56 3.54
N ASN A 136 1.71 18.19 4.28
CA ASN A 136 1.38 16.81 4.65
C ASN A 136 -0.08 16.52 4.27
N GLY A 137 -0.46 15.25 4.30
CA GLY A 137 -1.81 14.82 3.96
C GLY A 137 -2.40 13.90 5.01
N THR A 138 -3.73 13.83 5.03
CA THR A 138 -4.47 12.74 5.68
C THR A 138 -5.43 12.12 4.68
N THR A 139 -5.71 10.84 4.85
CA THR A 139 -6.71 10.11 4.07
C THR A 139 -7.62 9.31 4.99
N GLU A 140 -8.77 8.91 4.50
CA GLU A 140 -9.76 8.11 5.20
C GLU A 140 -10.18 6.95 4.29
N TYR A 141 -10.80 5.90 4.85
CA TYR A 141 -11.44 4.89 4.02
C TYR A 141 -12.65 5.50 3.30
N LYS A 142 -12.85 5.10 2.04
CA LYS A 142 -14.02 5.49 1.25
C LYS A 142 -15.31 4.98 1.88
N GLU A 143 -16.41 5.69 1.69
CA GLU A 143 -17.72 5.32 2.21
C GLU A 143 -18.23 3.96 1.69
N ASN A 144 -17.86 3.57 0.46
CA ASN A 144 -18.23 2.28 -0.14
C ASN A 144 -17.23 1.16 0.21
N THR A 145 -16.39 1.33 1.21
CA THR A 145 -15.52 0.26 1.72
C THR A 145 -16.28 -0.60 2.71
N SER A 146 -16.53 -1.85 2.36
CA SER A 146 -17.06 -2.85 3.26
C SER A 146 -15.93 -3.55 4.01
N PHE A 147 -15.99 -3.55 5.34
CA PHE A 147 -15.11 -4.33 6.21
C PHE A 147 -15.80 -5.67 6.49
N ILE A 148 -15.38 -6.70 5.78
CA ILE A 148 -15.94 -8.06 5.96
C ILE A 148 -15.72 -8.52 7.40
N PHE A 149 -14.51 -8.33 7.90
CA PHE A 149 -14.20 -8.42 9.33
C PHE A 149 -12.98 -7.56 9.68
N ILE A 150 -12.86 -7.29 10.97
CA ILE A 150 -11.68 -6.66 11.59
C ILE A 150 -11.33 -7.50 12.81
N GLU A 151 -10.10 -8.06 12.85
CA GLU A 151 -9.54 -8.72 14.02
C GLU A 151 -8.37 -7.88 14.54
N ASN A 152 -8.57 -7.25 15.67
CA ASN A 152 -7.58 -6.39 16.34
C ASN A 152 -7.14 -6.94 17.70
N PHE A 153 -7.61 -8.14 18.05
CA PHE A 153 -7.29 -8.84 19.29
C PHE A 153 -7.62 -8.07 20.60
N GLU A 154 -8.46 -7.04 20.52
CA GLU A 154 -8.89 -6.28 21.71
C GLU A 154 -10.06 -6.95 22.45
N ASP A 155 -10.90 -7.70 21.72
CA ASP A 155 -12.05 -8.40 22.27
C ASP A 155 -11.66 -9.74 22.93
N ALA A 156 -12.59 -10.35 23.67
CA ALA A 156 -12.35 -11.62 24.37
C ALA A 156 -12.22 -12.83 23.45
N GLY A 157 -12.80 -12.77 22.23
CA GLY A 157 -12.74 -13.82 21.20
C GLY A 157 -11.75 -13.48 20.10
N VAL A 158 -11.55 -14.42 19.19
CA VAL A 158 -10.84 -14.23 17.91
C VAL A 158 -11.75 -14.69 16.78
N ILE A 159 -11.72 -13.95 15.67
CA ILE A 159 -12.57 -14.22 14.48
C ILE A 159 -11.97 -15.35 13.63
N LEU A 160 -10.65 -15.50 13.67
CA LEU A 160 -9.93 -16.52 12.90
C LEU A 160 -9.72 -17.77 13.75
N GLU A 161 -10.28 -18.88 13.32
CA GLU A 161 -10.16 -20.16 14.01
C GLU A 161 -9.28 -21.15 13.25
N ALA A 162 -8.68 -22.09 13.98
CA ALA A 162 -7.91 -23.17 13.41
C ALA A 162 -8.77 -24.06 12.51
N SER A 163 -8.30 -24.41 11.33
CA SER A 163 -8.94 -25.43 10.51
C SER A 163 -8.85 -26.81 11.17
N SER A 164 -9.66 -27.78 10.70
CA SER A 164 -9.64 -29.15 11.23
C SER A 164 -8.30 -29.88 11.08
N ASP A 165 -7.46 -29.39 10.15
CA ASP A 165 -6.16 -30.00 9.83
C ASP A 165 -5.01 -29.32 10.57
N SER A 166 -5.28 -28.22 11.28
CA SER A 166 -4.27 -27.43 12.00
C SER A 166 -3.84 -28.14 13.29
N ASP A 167 -2.55 -28.23 13.53
CA ASP A 167 -1.97 -28.83 14.74
C ASP A 167 -2.01 -27.88 15.94
N THR A 168 -2.27 -26.59 15.72
CA THR A 168 -2.26 -25.55 16.74
C THR A 168 -3.34 -24.51 16.49
N VAL A 169 -3.55 -23.62 17.44
CA VAL A 169 -4.58 -22.58 17.39
C VAL A 169 -3.98 -21.19 17.47
N LEU A 170 -4.70 -20.22 16.93
CA LEU A 170 -4.41 -18.81 17.15
C LEU A 170 -4.79 -18.44 18.58
N SER A 171 -3.84 -17.93 19.35
CA SER A 171 -4.02 -17.51 20.73
C SER A 171 -3.77 -16.02 20.87
N LYS A 172 -4.44 -15.37 21.83
CA LYS A 172 -4.17 -13.97 22.16
C LYS A 172 -2.98 -13.89 23.13
N ILE A 173 -2.06 -12.96 22.87
CA ILE A 173 -0.94 -12.61 23.76
C ILE A 173 -1.08 -11.15 24.20
N ASN A 174 -0.72 -10.88 25.46
CA ASN A 174 -0.80 -9.55 26.10
C ASN A 174 0.53 -9.11 26.73
N THR A 175 1.64 -9.68 26.27
CA THR A 175 2.99 -9.29 26.71
C THR A 175 3.42 -8.05 25.93
N ASP A 176 3.57 -6.91 26.58
CA ASP A 176 3.84 -5.59 25.97
C ASP A 176 4.92 -5.59 24.87
N SER A 177 6.01 -6.36 25.05
CA SER A 177 7.09 -6.45 24.05
C SER A 177 6.74 -7.25 22.78
N LEU A 178 5.61 -7.96 22.79
CA LEU A 178 5.13 -8.84 21.73
C LEU A 178 3.81 -8.35 21.13
N VAL A 179 3.15 -7.39 21.75
CA VAL A 179 1.93 -6.72 21.24
C VAL A 179 2.35 -5.62 20.28
N PHE A 180 1.64 -5.47 19.17
CA PHE A 180 1.87 -4.38 18.21
C PHE A 180 1.29 -3.07 18.73
N GLU A 181 0.01 -3.08 19.10
CA GLU A 181 -0.69 -1.95 19.72
C GLU A 181 -1.82 -2.45 20.63
N GLY A 182 -2.42 -1.55 21.40
CA GLY A 182 -3.54 -1.88 22.30
C GLY A 182 -3.15 -2.81 23.44
N TYR A 183 -4.02 -3.80 23.71
CA TYR A 183 -3.89 -4.73 24.84
C TYR A 183 -3.52 -6.15 24.42
N GLY A 184 -3.55 -6.48 23.15
CA GLY A 184 -3.26 -7.83 22.69
C GLY A 184 -2.97 -7.96 21.22
N SER A 185 -2.22 -8.98 20.85
CA SER A 185 -2.01 -9.44 19.47
C SER A 185 -2.21 -10.94 19.38
N GLY A 186 -2.42 -11.46 18.19
CA GLY A 186 -2.49 -12.89 17.92
C GLY A 186 -1.11 -13.54 17.90
N VAL A 187 -1.01 -14.77 18.40
CA VAL A 187 0.22 -15.57 18.33
C VAL A 187 -0.08 -17.01 17.93
N ILE A 188 0.75 -17.55 17.04
CA ILE A 188 0.82 -18.97 16.69
C ILE A 188 2.26 -19.44 16.91
N ALA A 189 2.41 -20.58 17.59
CA ALA A 189 3.70 -21.22 17.79
C ALA A 189 3.64 -22.67 17.27
N LEU A 190 4.62 -23.05 16.46
CA LEU A 190 4.87 -24.39 15.98
C LEU A 190 6.14 -24.92 16.65
N ASP A 191 6.17 -26.22 16.91
CA ASP A 191 7.28 -26.91 17.54
C ASP A 191 7.63 -28.22 16.81
N THR A 192 8.32 -29.14 17.45
CA THR A 192 8.71 -30.42 16.86
C THR A 192 7.56 -31.43 16.70
N VAL A 193 6.42 -31.18 17.36
CA VAL A 193 5.23 -32.04 17.34
C VAL A 193 4.12 -31.42 16.50
N HIS A 194 3.99 -30.10 16.57
CA HIS A 194 2.99 -29.31 15.86
C HIS A 194 3.69 -28.59 14.71
N ASP A 195 3.56 -29.09 13.51
CA ASP A 195 4.31 -28.60 12.36
C ASP A 195 3.47 -27.90 11.28
N PHE A 196 2.14 -27.88 11.48
CA PHE A 196 1.22 -27.21 10.56
C PHE A 196 0.23 -26.31 11.31
N PHE A 197 0.01 -25.12 10.76
CA PHE A 197 -1.17 -24.33 11.11
C PHE A 197 -1.89 -23.80 9.88
N GLU A 198 -3.19 -23.72 9.99
CA GLU A 198 -4.07 -22.97 9.11
C GLU A 198 -5.19 -22.38 9.95
N ILE A 199 -5.34 -21.06 9.86
CA ILE A 199 -6.45 -20.33 10.47
C ILE A 199 -7.31 -19.71 9.37
N MET A 200 -8.62 -19.67 9.59
CA MET A 200 -9.62 -19.17 8.65
C MET A 200 -10.69 -18.38 9.41
N ASN A 201 -11.37 -17.46 8.73
CA ASN A 201 -12.61 -16.90 9.29
C ASN A 201 -13.71 -17.97 9.31
N THR A 202 -14.49 -17.99 10.39
CA THR A 202 -15.56 -18.98 10.61
C THR A 202 -16.80 -18.71 9.75
N GLU A 203 -17.08 -17.44 9.49
CA GLU A 203 -18.22 -17.03 8.69
C GLU A 203 -17.75 -16.70 7.26
N PHE A 204 -18.20 -17.52 6.32
CA PHE A 204 -17.99 -17.26 4.89
C PHE A 204 -19.00 -16.23 4.38
N VAL A 205 -18.60 -15.43 3.42
CA VAL A 205 -19.42 -14.33 2.86
C VAL A 205 -19.63 -14.52 1.37
N SER A 206 -20.79 -14.05 0.88
CA SER A 206 -21.06 -13.97 -0.54
C SER A 206 -20.92 -12.52 -1.01
N PHE A 207 -20.26 -12.31 -2.14
CA PHE A 207 -20.12 -10.99 -2.73
C PHE A 207 -21.18 -10.75 -3.81
N GLY A 208 -21.77 -9.55 -3.80
CA GLY A 208 -22.69 -9.13 -4.87
C GLY A 208 -22.01 -9.04 -6.24
N SER A 209 -20.72 -8.76 -6.24
CA SER A 209 -19.85 -8.82 -7.43
C SER A 209 -18.46 -9.33 -7.04
N ILE A 210 -18.05 -10.44 -7.63
CA ILE A 210 -16.70 -11.00 -7.43
C ILE A 210 -15.61 -10.19 -8.16
N TYR A 211 -15.99 -9.27 -9.04
CA TYR A 211 -15.04 -8.46 -9.82
C TYR A 211 -14.60 -7.18 -9.12
N ASN A 212 -15.27 -6.82 -8.01
CA ASN A 212 -14.88 -5.66 -7.21
C ASN A 212 -13.57 -5.92 -6.46
N GLN A 213 -12.91 -4.83 -6.07
CA GLN A 213 -11.63 -4.92 -5.37
C GLN A 213 -11.82 -5.59 -4.01
N THR A 214 -10.91 -6.51 -3.68
CA THR A 214 -10.82 -7.06 -2.33
C THR A 214 -9.36 -7.21 -1.92
N LEU A 215 -9.04 -6.76 -0.71
CA LEU A 215 -7.71 -6.80 -0.14
C LEU A 215 -7.77 -7.25 1.33
N LEU A 216 -6.68 -7.84 1.78
CA LEU A 216 -6.43 -8.09 3.20
C LEU A 216 -5.30 -7.17 3.66
N GLU A 217 -5.54 -6.44 4.73
CA GLU A 217 -4.53 -5.69 5.48
C GLU A 217 -4.17 -6.45 6.74
N LEU A 218 -2.92 -6.49 7.12
CA LEU A 218 -2.52 -7.01 8.43
C LEU A 218 -1.16 -6.46 8.85
N ASP A 219 -0.98 -6.35 10.16
CA ASP A 219 0.30 -6.17 10.81
C ASP A 219 0.80 -7.55 11.25
N TYR A 220 2.08 -7.86 10.99
CA TYR A 220 2.66 -9.16 11.30
C TYR A 220 4.12 -9.07 11.69
N LYS A 221 4.57 -10.06 12.45
CA LYS A 221 5.97 -10.31 12.78
C LYS A 221 6.15 -11.83 12.88
N CYS A 222 7.18 -12.38 12.25
CA CYS A 222 7.38 -13.82 12.24
C CYS A 222 8.85 -14.18 11.99
N ASP A 223 9.27 -15.34 12.48
CA ASP A 223 10.62 -15.88 12.25
C ASP A 223 10.68 -16.81 11.03
N HIS A 224 9.53 -17.24 10.48
CA HIS A 224 9.42 -18.07 9.28
C HIS A 224 8.37 -17.52 8.32
N SER A 225 8.48 -17.93 7.05
CA SER A 225 7.52 -17.56 6.01
C SER A 225 6.16 -18.26 6.20
N PHE A 226 5.10 -17.64 5.73
CA PHE A 226 3.75 -18.18 5.75
C PHE A 226 2.96 -17.77 4.50
N LYS A 227 1.79 -18.34 4.31
CA LYS A 227 0.93 -18.12 3.15
C LYS A 227 -0.37 -17.45 3.55
N ILE A 228 -0.88 -16.62 2.67
CA ILE A 228 -2.22 -16.05 2.75
C ILE A 228 -2.96 -16.36 1.46
N GLY A 229 -4.25 -16.64 1.55
CA GLY A 229 -5.08 -16.85 0.38
C GLY A 229 -6.57 -16.77 0.67
N VAL A 230 -7.33 -17.06 -0.38
CA VAL A 230 -8.79 -17.09 -0.37
C VAL A 230 -9.26 -18.55 -0.27
N VAL A 231 -10.27 -18.76 0.55
CA VAL A 231 -11.04 -20.01 0.60
C VAL A 231 -12.33 -19.78 -0.17
N VAL A 232 -12.63 -20.66 -1.11
CA VAL A 232 -13.88 -20.65 -1.88
C VAL A 232 -14.67 -21.89 -1.51
N LYS A 233 -15.86 -21.70 -0.99
CA LYS A 233 -16.82 -22.79 -0.73
C LYS A 233 -17.86 -22.79 -1.82
N SER A 234 -17.84 -23.82 -2.65
CA SER A 234 -18.72 -23.96 -3.80
C SER A 234 -20.18 -24.09 -3.37
N ALA A 235 -21.03 -23.25 -3.91
CA ALA A 235 -22.49 -23.33 -3.71
C ALA A 235 -23.07 -24.61 -4.31
N GLU A 236 -22.51 -25.12 -5.40
CA GLU A 236 -22.98 -26.31 -6.08
C GLU A 236 -22.63 -27.59 -5.33
N THR A 237 -21.39 -27.72 -4.88
CA THR A 237 -20.85 -28.98 -4.33
C THR A 237 -20.62 -28.96 -2.82
N GLY A 238 -20.59 -27.78 -2.21
CA GLY A 238 -20.16 -27.57 -0.83
C GLY A 238 -18.66 -27.79 -0.60
N SER A 239 -17.88 -28.04 -1.66
CA SER A 239 -16.44 -28.26 -1.55
C SER A 239 -15.70 -26.96 -1.20
N ILE A 240 -14.65 -27.10 -0.38
CA ILE A 240 -13.80 -25.99 0.04
C ILE A 240 -12.49 -26.05 -0.73
N ASN A 241 -12.22 -25.02 -1.52
CA ASN A 241 -11.00 -24.88 -2.29
C ASN A 241 -10.17 -23.70 -1.77
N ARG A 242 -8.86 -23.87 -1.72
CA ARG A 242 -7.91 -22.86 -1.24
C ARG A 242 -7.08 -22.34 -2.39
N TYR A 243 -7.04 -21.03 -2.56
CA TYR A 243 -6.28 -20.33 -3.58
C TYR A 243 -5.27 -19.39 -2.94
N GLU A 244 -3.99 -19.73 -3.01
CA GLU A 244 -2.90 -18.92 -2.47
C GLU A 244 -2.84 -17.57 -3.20
N SER A 245 -2.81 -16.47 -2.43
CA SER A 245 -2.63 -15.12 -2.93
C SER A 245 -1.18 -14.67 -2.82
N LEU A 246 -0.55 -14.98 -1.70
CA LEU A 246 0.79 -14.51 -1.38
C LEU A 246 1.52 -15.44 -0.43
N HIS A 247 2.82 -15.62 -0.69
CA HIS A 247 3.79 -16.16 0.23
C HIS A 247 4.57 -15.01 0.87
N ILE A 248 4.54 -14.92 2.19
CA ILE A 248 5.14 -13.83 2.96
C ILE A 248 6.41 -14.30 3.63
N ASP A 249 7.50 -13.56 3.44
CA ASP A 249 8.78 -13.84 4.07
C ASP A 249 8.81 -13.40 5.54
N SER A 250 9.75 -14.00 6.30
CA SER A 250 9.95 -13.68 7.71
C SER A 250 10.41 -12.24 7.94
N THR A 251 10.00 -11.67 9.08
CA THR A 251 10.46 -10.37 9.56
C THR A 251 10.58 -10.35 11.08
N SER A 252 11.74 -9.91 11.58
CA SER A 252 12.00 -9.80 13.01
C SER A 252 11.36 -8.57 13.68
N VAL A 253 10.81 -7.66 12.89
CA VAL A 253 10.11 -6.45 13.34
C VAL A 253 8.68 -6.46 12.82
N TRP A 254 7.78 -5.79 13.52
CA TRP A 254 6.43 -5.61 13.06
C TRP A 254 6.41 -4.91 11.69
N ASN A 255 5.60 -5.42 10.79
CA ASN A 255 5.50 -4.96 9.41
C ASN A 255 4.05 -5.05 8.94
N LYS A 256 3.57 -3.99 8.26
CA LYS A 256 2.26 -4.00 7.63
C LYS A 256 2.34 -4.42 6.18
N ILE A 257 1.33 -5.18 5.73
CA ILE A 257 1.20 -5.61 4.35
C ILE A 257 -0.25 -5.47 3.86
N TYR A 258 -0.39 -5.21 2.57
CA TYR A 258 -1.65 -5.15 1.83
C TYR A 258 -1.65 -6.26 0.79
N VAL A 259 -2.45 -7.30 1.01
CA VAL A 259 -2.51 -8.49 0.14
C VAL A 259 -3.68 -8.35 -0.82
N HIS A 260 -3.39 -8.35 -2.11
CA HIS A 260 -4.40 -8.27 -3.15
C HIS A 260 -5.04 -9.65 -3.36
N MET A 261 -6.36 -9.74 -3.17
CA MET A 261 -7.10 -11.01 -3.18
C MET A 261 -8.12 -11.12 -4.34
N THR A 262 -8.38 -10.05 -5.05
CA THR A 262 -9.38 -9.97 -6.13
C THR A 262 -9.24 -11.11 -7.15
N ASN A 263 -8.01 -11.45 -7.55
CA ASN A 263 -7.78 -12.51 -8.54
C ASN A 263 -8.21 -13.89 -8.04
N GLN A 264 -8.01 -14.17 -6.74
CA GLN A 264 -8.39 -15.44 -6.14
C GLN A 264 -9.90 -15.54 -5.92
N VAL A 265 -10.54 -14.44 -5.52
CA VAL A 265 -12.01 -14.34 -5.45
C VAL A 265 -12.64 -14.58 -6.84
N ASN A 266 -12.03 -14.03 -7.90
CA ASN A 266 -12.51 -14.22 -9.28
C ASN A 266 -12.40 -15.67 -9.81
N LEU A 267 -11.76 -16.58 -9.07
CA LEU A 267 -11.76 -18.02 -9.39
C LEU A 267 -13.04 -18.73 -8.94
N GLY A 268 -13.83 -18.10 -8.08
CA GLY A 268 -15.17 -18.55 -7.72
C GLY A 268 -16.26 -17.94 -8.60
N SER A 269 -17.50 -18.16 -8.22
CA SER A 269 -18.69 -17.57 -8.81
C SER A 269 -19.39 -16.63 -7.83
N SER A 270 -20.33 -15.80 -8.28
CA SER A 270 -21.13 -14.94 -7.40
C SER A 270 -22.08 -15.70 -6.46
N GLU A 271 -22.27 -17.00 -6.68
CA GLU A 271 -23.10 -17.87 -5.85
C GLU A 271 -22.27 -18.56 -4.76
N ASP A 272 -20.95 -18.55 -4.88
CA ASP A 272 -20.04 -19.19 -3.92
C ASP A 272 -19.89 -18.31 -2.65
N GLU A 273 -19.44 -18.94 -1.59
CA GLU A 273 -19.08 -18.26 -0.34
C GLU A 273 -17.57 -18.20 -0.21
N PHE A 274 -17.07 -17.08 0.30
CA PHE A 274 -15.65 -16.77 0.38
C PHE A 274 -15.18 -16.58 1.81
N GLY A 275 -13.97 -17.02 2.06
CA GLY A 275 -13.23 -16.80 3.30
C GLY A 275 -11.76 -16.53 2.98
N ILE A 276 -10.99 -16.26 4.03
CA ILE A 276 -9.53 -16.18 3.94
C ILE A 276 -8.89 -17.32 4.73
N PHE A 277 -7.65 -17.65 4.36
CA PHE A 277 -6.79 -18.48 5.19
C PHE A 277 -5.42 -17.85 5.36
N ILE A 278 -4.82 -18.10 6.51
CA ILE A 278 -3.40 -17.83 6.81
C ILE A 278 -2.84 -19.15 7.30
N GLY A 279 -1.75 -19.64 6.71
CA GLY A 279 -1.24 -20.94 7.07
C GLY A 279 0.20 -21.20 6.68
N MET A 280 0.79 -22.22 7.28
CA MET A 280 2.15 -22.67 7.00
C MET A 280 2.34 -24.12 7.41
N GLN A 281 3.05 -24.87 6.56
CA GLN A 281 3.66 -26.15 6.92
C GLN A 281 5.13 -25.90 7.28
N LYS A 282 5.50 -26.16 8.54
CA LYS A 282 6.87 -26.02 9.02
C LYS A 282 7.76 -27.09 8.38
N ARG A 283 8.96 -26.71 7.99
CA ARG A 283 9.96 -27.65 7.49
C ARG A 283 10.47 -28.53 8.65
N GLN A 284 10.80 -29.78 8.35
CA GLN A 284 11.28 -30.75 9.36
C GLN A 284 12.64 -30.37 9.97
N ASP A 285 13.45 -29.58 9.28
CA ASP A 285 14.76 -29.08 9.77
C ASP A 285 14.63 -27.83 10.65
N VAL A 286 13.40 -27.31 10.83
CA VAL A 286 13.11 -26.18 11.72
C VAL A 286 12.53 -26.72 13.02
N GLU A 287 13.13 -26.33 14.14
CA GLU A 287 12.68 -26.78 15.47
C GLU A 287 11.42 -26.05 15.92
N ASN A 288 11.44 -24.71 15.84
CA ASN A 288 10.33 -23.87 16.27
C ASN A 288 10.03 -22.80 15.21
N ALA A 289 8.77 -22.37 15.10
CA ALA A 289 8.36 -21.24 14.28
C ALA A 289 7.28 -20.44 15.03
N THR A 290 7.41 -19.11 15.03
CA THR A 290 6.48 -18.22 15.75
C THR A 290 6.00 -17.10 14.85
N PHE A 291 4.69 -16.85 14.90
CA PHE A 291 3.99 -15.87 14.11
C PHE A 291 3.15 -14.99 15.03
N TYR A 292 3.25 -13.69 14.85
CA TYR A 292 2.44 -12.68 15.53
C TYR A 292 1.64 -11.92 14.48
N PHE A 293 0.38 -11.65 14.80
CA PHE A 293 -0.57 -10.96 13.94
C PHE A 293 -1.31 -9.88 14.70
N ASP A 294 -1.62 -8.78 14.02
CA ASP A 294 -2.46 -7.72 14.53
C ASP A 294 -3.20 -7.01 13.40
N ASN A 295 -4.27 -6.29 13.72
CA ASN A 295 -5.01 -5.43 12.81
C ASN A 295 -5.33 -6.08 11.46
N ILE A 296 -5.83 -7.31 11.50
CA ILE A 296 -6.25 -8.04 10.30
C ILE A 296 -7.59 -7.46 9.84
N LYS A 297 -7.61 -6.84 8.66
CA LYS A 297 -8.83 -6.27 8.05
C LYS A 297 -9.04 -6.89 6.68
N TRP A 298 -10.19 -7.50 6.45
CA TRP A 298 -10.57 -7.96 5.13
C TRP A 298 -11.58 -7.00 4.53
N LEU A 299 -11.20 -6.38 3.41
CA LEU A 299 -11.94 -5.30 2.76
C LEU A 299 -12.46 -5.71 1.39
N HIS A 300 -13.66 -5.22 1.06
CA HIS A 300 -14.28 -5.39 -0.23
C HIS A 300 -14.95 -4.07 -0.66
N GLU A 301 -14.96 -3.81 -1.97
CA GLU A 301 -15.65 -2.66 -2.56
C GLU A 301 -17.11 -3.04 -2.84
N GLU A 302 -18.05 -2.29 -2.28
CA GLU A 302 -19.49 -2.44 -2.54
C GLU A 302 -19.94 -1.75 -3.82
#